data_a9c79bbb6ccd9eaa4c3c34504359894c
#
_entry.id   a9c79bbb6ccd9eaa4c3c34504359894c
#
_cell.length_a   1.000
_cell.length_b   1.000
_cell.length_c   1.000
_cell.angle_alpha   90.00
_cell.angle_beta   90.00
_cell.angle_gamma   90.00
#
_symmetry.space_group_name_H-M   'P 1'
#
loop_
_entity.id
_entity.type
_entity.pdbx_description
1 polymer ?
#
loop_
_entity_poly.entity_id
_entity_poly.type
_entity_poly.pdbx_seq_one_letter_code
_entity_poly.pdbx_strand_id
1 'polypeptide(L)'
;MLTIYSQPDSGNCYKPRLLLAKLGKPFRHVTVSALDGSTRTPEYLARNPNGKVPLLELEDGRFLAESNAILLYLAEGTRFLPVDPYERALVYQWLFFEQYSHEPYIAVRRALKIYPERAGDATPERLAATLAGGEKALSVMDVQLRKTPFIAGDHYTVADIALYAYTHEAHLGGFDMQKYRAVGDWLERVAADKGHVPIDWXP
;
A
#
# COMPACT_ATOMS: atom_id res chain seq x y z
N MET A 1 -1.25 -16.36 17.06
CA MET A 1 -1.84 -15.90 15.79
C MET A 1 -1.47 -14.44 15.57
N LEU A 2 -1.10 -14.07 14.34
CA LEU A 2 -0.78 -12.69 14.02
C LEU A 2 -1.99 -11.77 14.21
N THR A 3 -1.74 -10.51 14.56
CA THR A 3 -2.79 -9.49 14.61
C THR A 3 -2.38 -8.29 13.77
N ILE A 4 -3.29 -7.79 12.94
CA ILE A 4 -3.09 -6.56 12.18
C ILE A 4 -4.02 -5.49 12.74
N TYR A 5 -3.43 -4.41 13.23
CA TYR A 5 -4.17 -3.19 13.59
C TYR A 5 -4.27 -2.35 12.33
N SER A 6 -5.49 -2.02 11.92
CA SER A 6 -5.73 -1.62 10.54
C SER A 6 -6.97 -0.75 10.42
N GLN A 7 -6.90 0.25 9.56
CA GLN A 7 -8.06 1.03 9.13
C GLN A 7 -8.58 0.38 7.85
N PRO A 8 -9.85 -0.04 7.82
CA PRO A 8 -10.32 -0.89 6.71
C PRO A 8 -10.13 -0.32 5.31
N ASP A 9 -10.34 0.98 5.13
CA ASP A 9 -10.27 1.60 3.79
C ASP A 9 -8.90 2.21 3.47
N SER A 10 -7.90 1.97 4.32
CA SER A 10 -6.55 2.49 4.09
C SER A 10 -5.78 1.56 3.15
N GLY A 11 -5.20 2.14 2.09
CA GLY A 11 -4.36 1.35 1.19
C GLY A 11 -3.14 0.78 1.89
N ASN A 12 -2.51 1.55 2.78
CA ASN A 12 -1.35 1.03 3.52
C ASN A 12 -1.75 -0.17 4.38
N CYS A 13 -2.95 -0.15 4.94
CA CYS A 13 -3.45 -1.27 5.73
C CYS A 13 -3.86 -2.46 4.88
N TYR A 14 -4.33 -2.19 3.67
CA TYR A 14 -4.71 -3.24 2.72
C TYR A 14 -3.52 -4.11 2.33
N LYS A 15 -2.31 -3.52 2.23
CA LYS A 15 -1.13 -4.26 1.80
C LYS A 15 -0.90 -5.56 2.57
N PRO A 16 -0.75 -5.52 3.91
CA PRO A 16 -0.52 -6.78 4.62
C PRO A 16 -1.75 -7.70 4.62
N ARG A 17 -2.97 -7.15 4.59
CA ARG A 17 -4.15 -8.00 4.51
C ARG A 17 -4.18 -8.79 3.20
N LEU A 18 -3.87 -8.11 2.08
CA LEU A 18 -3.82 -8.77 0.78
C LEU A 18 -2.76 -9.87 0.76
N LEU A 19 -1.56 -9.57 1.28
CA LEU A 19 -0.51 -10.58 1.29
C LEU A 19 -0.90 -11.78 2.16
N LEU A 20 -1.46 -11.54 3.34
CA LEU A 20 -1.85 -12.63 4.21
C LEU A 20 -2.95 -13.51 3.57
N ALA A 21 -3.89 -12.87 2.87
CA ALA A 21 -4.91 -13.61 2.13
C ALA A 21 -4.26 -14.47 1.05
N LYS A 22 -3.33 -13.92 0.28
CA LYS A 22 -2.65 -14.67 -0.78
C LYS A 22 -1.81 -15.82 -0.24
N LEU A 23 -1.25 -15.65 0.96
CA LEU A 23 -0.48 -16.71 1.62
C LEU A 23 -1.36 -17.73 2.33
N GLY A 24 -2.67 -17.47 2.44
CA GLY A 24 -3.57 -18.32 3.19
C GLY A 24 -3.26 -18.36 4.69
N LYS A 25 -2.67 -17.29 5.22
CA LYS A 25 -2.28 -17.25 6.62
C LYS A 25 -3.38 -16.59 7.46
N PRO A 26 -3.90 -17.27 8.47
CA PRO A 26 -4.92 -16.66 9.34
C PRO A 26 -4.33 -15.55 10.20
N PHE A 27 -5.14 -14.54 10.46
CA PHE A 27 -4.75 -13.45 11.33
C PHE A 27 -5.99 -12.82 11.94
N ARG A 28 -5.80 -12.09 13.02
CA ARG A 28 -6.87 -11.33 13.66
C ARG A 28 -6.78 -9.87 13.16
N HIS A 29 -7.91 -9.33 12.76
CA HIS A 29 -8.00 -7.93 12.31
C HIS A 29 -8.57 -7.10 13.46
N VAL A 30 -7.86 -6.04 13.85
CA VAL A 30 -8.33 -5.11 14.88
C VAL A 30 -8.46 -3.74 14.22
N THR A 31 -9.67 -3.23 14.18
CA THR A 31 -9.92 -1.93 13.57
C THR A 31 -9.43 -0.81 14.47
N VAL A 32 -8.57 0.05 13.92
CA VAL A 32 -8.18 1.33 14.50
C VAL A 32 -8.19 2.37 13.39
N SER A 33 -8.43 3.63 13.74
CA SER A 33 -8.54 4.67 12.73
C SER A 33 -7.56 5.80 13.02
N ALA A 34 -6.87 6.24 11.98
CA ALA A 34 -6.03 7.42 12.07
C ALA A 34 -6.86 8.71 12.11
N LEU A 35 -8.17 8.61 11.86
CA LEU A 35 -9.03 9.77 11.75
C LEU A 35 -9.77 10.12 13.06
N ASP A 36 -9.90 9.16 13.98
CA ASP A 36 -10.73 9.35 15.18
C ASP A 36 -9.90 9.43 16.48
N GLY A 37 -8.59 9.45 16.36
CA GLY A 37 -7.72 9.55 17.52
C GLY A 37 -7.32 8.22 18.13
N SER A 38 -7.83 7.09 17.64
CA SER A 38 -7.53 5.80 18.26
C SER A 38 -6.07 5.39 18.08
N THR A 39 -5.35 5.97 17.11
CA THR A 39 -3.91 5.73 16.97
C THR A 39 -3.06 6.66 17.85
N ARG A 40 -3.69 7.54 18.62
CA ARG A 40 -3.00 8.52 19.47
C ARG A 40 -3.16 8.23 20.95
N THR A 41 -3.85 7.15 21.32
CA THR A 41 -3.96 6.78 22.73
C THR A 41 -2.59 6.39 23.27
N PRO A 42 -2.35 6.59 24.59
CA PRO A 42 -1.06 6.15 25.16
C PRO A 42 -0.80 4.67 24.92
N GLU A 43 -1.84 3.85 24.97
CA GLU A 43 -1.69 2.41 24.73
C GLU A 43 -1.20 2.13 23.31
N TYR A 44 -1.81 2.77 22.30
CA TYR A 44 -1.38 2.54 20.92
C TYR A 44 0.02 3.09 20.67
N LEU A 45 0.30 4.29 21.21
CA LEU A 45 1.62 4.92 21.01
C LEU A 45 2.73 4.12 21.67
N ALA A 46 2.43 3.37 22.75
CA ALA A 46 3.42 2.48 23.34
C ALA A 46 3.81 1.34 22.40
N ARG A 47 2.90 0.95 21.51
CA ARG A 47 3.15 -0.10 20.52
C ARG A 47 3.75 0.46 19.23
N ASN A 48 3.35 1.66 18.86
CA ASN A 48 3.83 2.34 17.64
C ASN A 48 3.94 3.83 17.90
N PRO A 49 5.11 4.31 18.30
CA PRO A 49 5.27 5.73 18.64
C PRO A 49 4.91 6.71 17.52
N ASN A 50 4.96 6.26 16.26
CA ASN A 50 4.60 7.12 15.12
C ASN A 50 3.08 7.32 15.01
N GLY A 51 2.28 6.50 15.70
CA GLY A 51 0.83 6.67 15.73
C GLY A 51 0.14 6.44 14.41
N LYS A 52 0.66 5.53 13.60
CA LYS A 52 0.11 5.24 12.27
C LYS A 52 -0.33 3.79 12.16
N VAL A 53 -1.10 3.50 11.14
CA VAL A 53 -1.52 2.16 10.78
C VAL A 53 -0.98 1.82 9.39
N PRO A 54 -0.75 0.55 9.08
CA PRO A 54 -1.01 -0.65 9.89
C PRO A 54 0.09 -0.89 10.92
N LEU A 55 -0.22 -1.76 11.86
CA LEU A 55 0.74 -2.26 12.84
C LEU A 55 0.54 -3.78 12.93
N LEU A 56 1.62 -4.52 12.86
CA LEU A 56 1.60 -5.98 13.00
C LEU A 56 2.03 -6.35 14.40
N GLU A 57 1.26 -7.21 15.06
CA GLU A 57 1.65 -7.82 16.33
C GLU A 57 1.94 -9.29 16.05
N LEU A 58 3.13 -9.72 16.44
CA LEU A 58 3.55 -11.11 16.28
C LEU A 58 2.99 -11.97 17.41
N GLU A 59 3.09 -13.29 17.22
CA GLU A 59 2.54 -14.23 18.22
C GLU A 59 3.25 -14.15 19.56
N ASP A 60 4.49 -13.68 19.56
CA ASP A 60 5.26 -13.52 20.80
C ASP A 60 5.11 -12.13 21.42
N GLY A 61 4.23 -11.30 20.88
CA GLY A 61 3.92 -9.99 21.44
C GLY A 61 4.78 -8.85 20.94
N ARG A 62 5.74 -9.12 20.04
CA ARG A 62 6.52 -8.04 19.42
C ARG A 62 5.71 -7.33 18.35
N PHE A 63 6.04 -6.07 18.12
CA PHE A 63 5.32 -5.24 17.16
C PHE A 63 6.24 -4.83 16.00
N LEU A 64 5.66 -4.69 14.81
CA LEU A 64 6.36 -4.21 13.63
C LEU A 64 5.49 -3.18 12.93
N ALA A 65 6.04 -1.99 12.72
CA ALA A 65 5.36 -0.90 12.01
C ALA A 65 5.90 -0.77 10.60
N GLU A 66 5.28 0.12 9.82
CA GLU A 66 5.60 0.41 8.42
C GLU A 66 5.09 -0.69 7.48
N SER A 67 4.10 -0.32 6.66
CA SER A 67 3.40 -1.30 5.83
C SER A 67 4.35 -2.09 4.93
N ASN A 68 5.37 -1.43 4.38
CA ASN A 68 6.29 -2.14 3.47
C ASN A 68 7.27 -3.03 4.24
N ALA A 69 7.64 -2.66 5.48
CA ALA A 69 8.43 -3.56 6.32
C ALA A 69 7.62 -4.80 6.70
N ILE A 70 6.33 -4.59 6.97
CA ILE A 70 5.43 -5.72 7.27
C ILE A 70 5.35 -6.64 6.05
N LEU A 71 5.20 -6.07 4.84
CA LEU A 71 5.20 -6.90 3.63
C LEU A 71 6.47 -7.73 3.52
N LEU A 72 7.63 -7.11 3.72
CA LEU A 72 8.90 -7.82 3.59
C LEU A 72 9.03 -8.94 4.62
N TYR A 73 8.61 -8.64 5.86
CA TYR A 73 8.67 -9.64 6.92
C TYR A 73 7.79 -10.86 6.59
N LEU A 74 6.56 -10.60 6.16
CA LEU A 74 5.61 -11.68 5.88
C LEU A 74 5.97 -12.46 4.62
N ALA A 75 6.65 -11.82 3.66
CA ALA A 75 6.98 -12.43 2.38
C ALA A 75 8.26 -13.25 2.41
N GLU A 76 9.02 -13.18 3.50
CA GLU A 76 10.31 -13.89 3.58
C GLU A 76 10.10 -15.36 3.32
N GLY A 77 10.88 -15.92 2.38
CA GLY A 77 10.79 -17.34 2.06
C GLY A 77 9.60 -17.73 1.21
N THR A 78 8.86 -16.76 0.67
CA THR A 78 7.70 -17.03 -0.19
C THR A 78 7.99 -16.59 -1.63
N ARG A 79 7.08 -16.93 -2.55
CA ARG A 79 7.23 -16.52 -3.95
C ARG A 79 7.12 -15.01 -4.15
N PHE A 80 6.68 -14.27 -3.13
CA PHE A 80 6.46 -12.83 -3.25
C PHE A 80 7.72 -12.00 -3.01
N LEU A 81 8.84 -12.64 -2.66
CA LEU A 81 10.10 -11.93 -2.43
C LEU A 81 11.24 -12.76 -3.02
N PRO A 82 11.93 -12.26 -4.05
CA PRO A 82 13.01 -13.02 -4.69
C PRO A 82 14.17 -13.28 -3.74
N VAL A 83 14.89 -14.38 -3.99
CA VAL A 83 16.08 -14.72 -3.24
C VAL A 83 17.32 -14.06 -3.86
N ASP A 84 17.37 -13.97 -5.20
CA ASP A 84 18.51 -13.35 -5.88
C ASP A 84 18.70 -11.91 -5.40
N PRO A 85 19.93 -11.53 -5.00
CA PRO A 85 20.12 -10.18 -4.42
C PRO A 85 19.72 -9.02 -5.34
N TYR A 86 19.96 -9.12 -6.64
CA TYR A 86 19.62 -8.03 -7.55
C TYR A 86 18.10 -7.94 -7.73
N GLU A 87 17.45 -9.08 -7.98
CA GLU A 87 16.00 -9.08 -8.12
C GLU A 87 15.33 -8.59 -6.84
N ARG A 88 15.88 -9.00 -5.69
CA ARG A 88 15.38 -8.54 -4.39
C ARG A 88 15.57 -7.04 -4.23
N ALA A 89 16.71 -6.51 -4.67
CA ALA A 89 16.96 -5.08 -4.62
C ALA A 89 15.99 -4.29 -5.50
N LEU A 90 15.58 -4.86 -6.64
CA LEU A 90 14.56 -4.20 -7.47
C LEU A 90 13.22 -4.10 -6.72
N VAL A 91 12.86 -5.12 -5.95
CA VAL A 91 11.67 -5.04 -5.11
C VAL A 91 11.82 -3.90 -4.10
N TYR A 92 12.95 -3.81 -3.42
CA TYR A 92 13.21 -2.73 -2.46
C TYR A 92 13.12 -1.37 -3.15
N GLN A 93 13.72 -1.25 -4.34
CA GLN A 93 13.67 0.00 -5.11
C GLN A 93 12.23 0.48 -5.28
N TRP A 94 11.32 -0.42 -5.68
CA TRP A 94 9.94 -0.04 -5.90
C TRP A 94 9.17 0.18 -4.60
N LEU A 95 9.54 -0.49 -3.50
CA LEU A 95 8.96 -0.20 -2.20
C LEU A 95 9.36 1.20 -1.72
N PHE A 96 10.62 1.58 -1.90
CA PHE A 96 11.06 2.95 -1.54
C PHE A 96 10.40 3.97 -2.46
N PHE A 97 10.31 3.67 -3.75
CA PHE A 97 9.60 4.54 -4.69
C PHE A 97 8.16 4.76 -4.23
N GLU A 98 7.50 3.68 -3.82
CA GLU A 98 6.09 3.78 -3.42
C GLU A 98 5.92 4.73 -2.23
N GLN A 99 6.74 4.59 -1.20
CA GLN A 99 6.56 5.40 0.01
C GLN A 99 7.10 6.83 -0.15
N TYR A 100 8.06 7.07 -1.05
CA TYR A 100 8.64 8.40 -1.18
C TYR A 100 8.08 9.20 -2.35
N SER A 101 7.76 8.53 -3.46
CA SER A 101 7.41 9.23 -4.71
C SER A 101 5.98 8.99 -5.18
N HIS A 102 5.25 8.07 -4.58
CA HIS A 102 3.92 7.66 -5.03
C HIS A 102 2.89 7.96 -3.94
N GLU A 103 3.02 7.34 -2.78
CA GLU A 103 2.05 7.45 -1.70
C GLU A 103 1.84 8.89 -1.24
N PRO A 104 2.90 9.72 -1.07
CA PRO A 104 2.67 11.09 -0.59
C PRO A 104 1.81 11.95 -1.52
N TYR A 105 1.63 11.50 -2.75
CA TYR A 105 0.82 12.23 -3.72
C TYR A 105 -0.51 11.53 -3.97
N ILE A 106 -0.47 10.26 -4.32
CA ILE A 106 -1.68 9.55 -4.72
C ILE A 106 -2.57 9.24 -3.51
N ALA A 107 -2.00 8.70 -2.44
CA ALA A 107 -2.78 8.42 -1.23
C ALA A 107 -3.25 9.70 -0.56
N VAL A 108 -2.39 10.71 -0.51
CA VAL A 108 -2.73 11.97 0.14
C VAL A 108 -3.84 12.66 -0.65
N ARG A 109 -3.73 12.73 -1.99
CA ARG A 109 -4.77 13.38 -2.78
C ARG A 109 -6.11 12.64 -2.65
N ARG A 110 -6.07 11.31 -2.64
CA ARG A 110 -7.29 10.53 -2.37
C ARG A 110 -7.90 10.93 -1.03
N ALA A 111 -7.08 10.97 0.02
CA ALA A 111 -7.57 11.31 1.35
C ALA A 111 -8.16 12.72 1.39
N LEU A 112 -7.50 13.69 0.74
CA LEU A 112 -8.00 15.06 0.70
C LEU A 112 -9.37 15.16 0.01
N LYS A 113 -9.65 14.25 -0.90
CA LYS A 113 -10.89 14.32 -1.66
C LYS A 113 -12.02 13.47 -1.06
N ILE A 114 -11.70 12.38 -0.36
CA ILE A 114 -12.77 11.48 0.10
C ILE A 114 -13.07 11.60 1.60
N TYR A 115 -12.13 12.09 2.41
CA TYR A 115 -12.37 12.18 3.86
C TYR A 115 -12.80 13.58 4.26
N PRO A 116 -14.04 13.74 4.77
CA PRO A 116 -14.49 15.09 5.23
C PRO A 116 -13.56 15.66 6.30
N GLU A 117 -12.96 14.80 7.13
CA GLU A 117 -12.03 15.24 8.17
C GLU A 117 -10.80 15.94 7.61
N ARG A 118 -10.49 15.68 6.33
CA ARG A 118 -9.32 16.26 5.67
C ARG A 118 -9.66 17.45 4.78
N ALA A 119 -10.94 17.88 4.75
CA ALA A 119 -11.37 18.93 3.84
C ALA A 119 -10.60 20.24 4.05
N GLY A 120 -10.29 20.56 5.31
CA GLY A 120 -9.54 21.79 5.61
C GLY A 120 -8.09 21.77 5.12
N ASP A 121 -7.56 20.59 4.86
CA ASP A 121 -6.19 20.44 4.36
C ASP A 121 -6.12 20.52 2.84
N ALA A 122 -7.27 20.54 2.14
CA ALA A 122 -7.31 20.45 0.69
C ALA A 122 -7.18 21.85 0.05
N THR A 123 -6.06 22.51 0.32
CA THR A 123 -5.79 23.83 -0.26
C THR A 123 -5.51 23.71 -1.75
N PRO A 124 -5.73 24.79 -2.53
CA PRO A 124 -5.39 24.76 -3.95
C PRO A 124 -3.94 24.36 -4.22
N GLU A 125 -3.00 24.86 -3.40
CA GLU A 125 -1.59 24.53 -3.55
C GLU A 125 -1.34 23.06 -3.33
N ARG A 126 -1.94 22.49 -2.29
CA ARG A 126 -1.73 21.08 -1.96
C ARG A 126 -2.37 20.18 -3.01
N LEU A 127 -3.55 20.56 -3.48
CA LEU A 127 -4.20 19.79 -4.55
C LEU A 127 -3.39 19.83 -5.83
N ALA A 128 -2.79 20.98 -6.17
CA ALA A 128 -1.96 21.08 -7.36
C ALA A 128 -0.69 20.25 -7.22
N ALA A 129 -0.03 20.33 -6.05
CA ALA A 129 1.22 19.60 -5.82
C ALA A 129 1.00 18.09 -5.84
N THR A 130 -0.08 17.62 -5.21
CA THR A 130 -0.35 16.18 -5.19
C THR A 130 -0.77 15.67 -6.57
N LEU A 131 -1.46 16.50 -7.37
CA LEU A 131 -1.77 16.09 -8.73
C LEU A 131 -0.49 15.92 -9.55
N ALA A 132 0.38 16.93 -9.52
CA ALA A 132 1.62 16.88 -10.30
C ALA A 132 2.50 15.72 -9.87
N GLY A 133 2.68 15.52 -8.57
CA GLY A 133 3.51 14.43 -8.08
C GLY A 133 2.94 13.05 -8.40
N GLY A 134 1.63 12.92 -8.29
CA GLY A 134 0.97 11.65 -8.61
C GLY A 134 1.02 11.32 -10.09
N GLU A 135 0.83 12.33 -10.95
CA GLU A 135 0.95 12.10 -12.38
C GLU A 135 2.36 11.69 -12.75
N LYS A 136 3.37 12.29 -12.12
CA LYS A 136 4.74 11.87 -12.34
C LYS A 136 4.95 10.41 -11.92
N ALA A 137 4.44 10.05 -10.74
CA ALA A 137 4.59 8.67 -10.25
C ALA A 137 3.93 7.66 -11.20
N LEU A 138 2.71 7.98 -11.66
CA LEU A 138 2.00 7.10 -12.58
C LEU A 138 2.75 6.98 -13.92
N SER A 139 3.35 8.08 -14.39
CA SER A 139 4.14 8.05 -15.62
C SER A 139 5.37 7.16 -15.49
N VAL A 140 6.06 7.24 -14.35
CA VAL A 140 7.23 6.39 -14.09
C VAL A 140 6.81 4.92 -14.09
N MET A 141 5.70 4.60 -13.43
CA MET A 141 5.19 3.23 -13.42
C MET A 141 4.84 2.77 -14.84
N ASP A 142 4.20 3.65 -15.61
CA ASP A 142 3.76 3.28 -16.96
C ASP A 142 4.95 2.95 -17.86
N VAL A 143 6.04 3.71 -17.74
CA VAL A 143 7.26 3.42 -18.49
C VAL A 143 7.79 2.02 -18.14
N GLN A 144 7.86 1.70 -16.84
CA GLN A 144 8.35 0.39 -16.42
C GLN A 144 7.43 -0.74 -16.88
N LEU A 145 6.12 -0.53 -16.72
CA LEU A 145 5.14 -1.60 -17.01
C LEU A 145 4.94 -1.82 -18.49
N ARG A 146 5.44 -0.95 -19.35
CA ARG A 146 5.53 -1.25 -20.79
C ARG A 146 6.62 -2.27 -21.09
N LYS A 147 7.58 -2.44 -20.16
CA LYS A 147 8.72 -3.35 -20.38
C LYS A 147 8.54 -4.69 -19.68
N THR A 148 7.85 -4.72 -18.54
CA THR A 148 7.69 -5.94 -17.75
C THR A 148 6.25 -6.12 -17.32
N PRO A 149 5.80 -7.38 -17.14
CA PRO A 149 4.40 -7.60 -16.71
C PRO A 149 4.13 -7.18 -15.28
N PHE A 150 5.14 -7.17 -14.42
CA PHE A 150 5.00 -6.73 -13.03
C PHE A 150 6.03 -5.65 -12.75
N ILE A 151 5.82 -4.91 -11.65
CA ILE A 151 6.58 -3.68 -11.47
C ILE A 151 8.09 -3.94 -11.28
N ALA A 152 8.45 -5.05 -10.63
CA ALA A 152 9.86 -5.36 -10.38
C ALA A 152 10.44 -6.35 -11.39
N GLY A 153 9.65 -6.80 -12.38
CA GLY A 153 10.15 -7.72 -13.40
C GLY A 153 9.10 -8.70 -13.89
N ASP A 154 9.50 -9.95 -14.04
CA ASP A 154 8.65 -10.96 -14.69
C ASP A 154 7.64 -11.60 -13.76
N HIS A 155 7.79 -11.42 -12.44
CA HIS A 155 6.98 -12.14 -11.47
C HIS A 155 6.31 -11.18 -10.51
N TYR A 156 5.12 -11.53 -10.06
CA TYR A 156 4.38 -10.82 -9.03
C TYR A 156 5.17 -10.85 -7.73
N THR A 157 5.41 -9.70 -7.11
CA THR A 157 6.11 -9.60 -5.83
C THR A 157 5.37 -8.66 -4.90
N VAL A 158 5.88 -8.49 -3.68
CA VAL A 158 5.29 -7.51 -2.75
C VAL A 158 5.37 -6.09 -3.28
N ALA A 159 6.26 -5.79 -4.23
CA ALA A 159 6.30 -4.47 -4.85
C ALA A 159 4.98 -4.19 -5.59
N ASP A 160 4.41 -5.22 -6.23
CA ASP A 160 3.10 -5.05 -6.88
C ASP A 160 2.00 -4.81 -5.86
N ILE A 161 2.02 -5.53 -4.74
CA ILE A 161 1.03 -5.31 -3.68
C ILE A 161 1.14 -3.87 -3.18
N ALA A 162 2.36 -3.41 -2.91
CA ALA A 162 2.57 -2.08 -2.34
C ALA A 162 2.03 -0.99 -3.27
N LEU A 163 2.35 -1.07 -4.56
CA LEU A 163 1.92 -0.04 -5.50
C LEU A 163 0.46 -0.19 -5.91
N TYR A 164 -0.06 -1.42 -5.94
CA TYR A 164 -1.47 -1.64 -6.26
C TYR A 164 -2.38 -0.95 -5.25
N ALA A 165 -1.98 -0.95 -3.97
CA ALA A 165 -2.86 -0.53 -2.87
C ALA A 165 -3.49 0.83 -3.10
N TYR A 166 -2.72 1.83 -3.57
CA TYR A 166 -3.31 3.14 -3.86
C TYR A 166 -3.51 3.39 -5.34
N THR A 167 -2.78 2.68 -6.21
CA THR A 167 -2.96 2.90 -7.65
C THR A 167 -4.36 2.48 -8.10
N HIS A 168 -4.89 1.38 -7.54
CA HIS A 168 -6.22 0.93 -7.97
C HIS A 168 -7.32 1.88 -7.50
N GLU A 169 -7.01 2.73 -6.52
CA GLU A 169 -7.95 3.73 -6.01
C GLU A 169 -7.59 5.15 -6.46
N ALA A 170 -6.62 5.30 -7.39
CA ALA A 170 -6.14 6.63 -7.77
C ALA A 170 -7.24 7.48 -8.38
N HIS A 171 -8.21 6.85 -9.04
CA HIS A 171 -9.34 7.59 -9.62
C HIS A 171 -10.13 8.37 -8.56
N LEU A 172 -10.16 7.90 -7.32
CA LEU A 172 -10.83 8.62 -6.23
C LEU A 172 -10.13 9.94 -5.91
N GLY A 173 -8.83 10.04 -6.21
CA GLY A 173 -8.10 11.29 -6.10
C GLY A 173 -8.22 12.17 -7.33
N GLY A 174 -8.99 11.73 -8.33
CA GLY A 174 -9.21 12.53 -9.53
C GLY A 174 -8.14 12.34 -10.61
N PHE A 175 -7.32 11.30 -10.50
CA PHE A 175 -6.34 11.02 -11.55
C PHE A 175 -7.03 10.39 -12.76
N ASP A 176 -6.64 10.84 -13.97
CA ASP A 176 -7.17 10.29 -15.21
C ASP A 176 -6.36 9.04 -15.58
N MET A 177 -6.85 7.89 -15.16
CA MET A 177 -6.13 6.63 -15.32
C MET A 177 -6.06 6.17 -16.78
N GLN A 178 -6.89 6.71 -17.66
CA GLN A 178 -6.83 6.35 -19.08
C GLN A 178 -5.53 6.79 -19.74
N LYS A 179 -4.83 7.74 -19.16
CA LYS A 179 -3.53 8.18 -19.67
C LYS A 179 -2.42 7.14 -19.52
N TYR A 180 -2.63 6.14 -18.67
CA TYR A 180 -1.57 5.22 -18.26
C TYR A 180 -2.00 3.79 -18.60
N ARG A 181 -1.93 3.45 -19.89
CA ARG A 181 -2.48 2.18 -20.36
C ARG A 181 -1.77 0.97 -19.75
N ALA A 182 -0.43 1.03 -19.67
CA ALA A 182 0.31 -0.09 -19.10
C ALA A 182 -0.01 -0.28 -17.62
N VAL A 183 -0.22 0.83 -16.89
CA VAL A 183 -0.68 0.74 -15.51
C VAL A 183 -2.06 0.07 -15.45
N GLY A 184 -2.99 0.45 -16.34
CA GLY A 184 -4.31 -0.15 -16.35
C GLY A 184 -4.27 -1.65 -16.60
N ASP A 185 -3.46 -2.08 -17.57
CA ASP A 185 -3.31 -3.51 -17.86
C ASP A 185 -2.72 -4.24 -16.64
N TRP A 186 -1.76 -3.62 -15.97
CA TRP A 186 -1.14 -4.20 -14.78
C TRP A 186 -2.14 -4.29 -13.63
N LEU A 187 -2.99 -3.28 -13.44
CA LEU A 187 -4.03 -3.36 -12.39
C LEU A 187 -4.92 -4.58 -12.59
N GLU A 188 -5.30 -4.84 -13.85
CA GLU A 188 -6.10 -6.02 -14.16
C GLU A 188 -5.33 -7.31 -13.88
N ARG A 189 -4.04 -7.33 -14.24
CA ARG A 189 -3.19 -8.50 -14.03
C ARG A 189 -3.03 -8.82 -12.55
N VAL A 190 -2.83 -7.79 -11.72
CA VAL A 190 -2.71 -7.96 -10.27
C VAL A 190 -4.03 -8.48 -9.69
N ALA A 191 -5.15 -7.88 -10.11
CA ALA A 191 -6.45 -8.29 -9.58
C ALA A 191 -6.84 -9.71 -9.98
N ALA A 192 -6.30 -10.20 -11.10
CA ALA A 192 -6.59 -11.55 -11.58
C ALA A 192 -5.74 -12.62 -10.92
N ASP A 193 -4.70 -12.23 -10.17
CA ASP A 193 -3.79 -13.21 -9.57
C ASP A 193 -4.49 -13.94 -8.43
N LYS A 194 -4.22 -15.25 -8.33
CA LYS A 194 -4.90 -16.12 -7.38
C LYS A 194 -4.79 -15.60 -5.96
N GLY A 195 -5.89 -15.62 -5.25
CA GLY A 195 -5.93 -15.20 -3.84
C GLY A 195 -6.12 -13.71 -3.65
N HIS A 196 -6.38 -12.99 -4.72
CA HIS A 196 -6.64 -11.55 -4.61
C HIS A 196 -7.94 -11.30 -3.83
N VAL A 197 -7.91 -10.32 -2.94
CA VAL A 197 -9.09 -9.88 -2.19
C VAL A 197 -9.22 -8.36 -2.34
N PRO A 198 -10.44 -7.81 -2.28
CA PRO A 198 -10.59 -6.35 -2.41
C PRO A 198 -10.20 -5.60 -1.14
N ILE A 199 -10.12 -4.27 -1.26
CA ILE A 199 -9.62 -3.43 -0.16
C ILE A 199 -10.52 -3.48 1.07
N ASP A 200 -11.82 -3.75 0.88
CA ASP A 200 -12.77 -3.83 1.99
C ASP A 200 -12.89 -5.24 2.58
N TRP A 201 -12.04 -6.15 2.14
CA TRP A 201 -12.07 -7.52 2.67
C TRP A 201 -11.51 -7.59 4.10
N UNK A 202 -12.02 -8.19 4.92
CA UNK A 202 -11.61 -8.35 6.16
C UNK A 202 -11.84 -9.73 6.44
N PRO A 203 -11.03 -10.38 7.23
CA PRO A 203 -11.23 -11.79 7.60
C PRO A 203 -12.37 -11.98 8.58
#